data_ac2155bf5b120be231a7d297f606961c
#
_entry.id   ac2155bf5b120be231a7d297f606961c
#
_cell.length_a   1.000
_cell.length_b   1.000
_cell.length_c   1.000
_cell.angle_alpha   90.00
_cell.angle_beta   90.00
_cell.angle_gamma   90.00
#
_symmetry.space_group_name_H-M   'P 1'
#
loop_
_entity.id
_entity.type
_entity.pdbx_description
1 polymer ?
#
loop_
_entity_poly.entity_id
_entity_poly.type
_entity_poly.pdbx_seq_one_letter_code
_entity_poly.pdbx_strand_id
1 'polypeptide(L)'
;SHWGNEGKIVSIDFKTLEPRLARKLNGKKSSNDIYEELSNDLDYKVDRSIIKRAVISVLYGAGHESLRNISASKARTIFETVKEYFKIDEVLQISKNIDNLGIRRNYFGRPIWNLEEKRENILINNYIQSSAVDVSLSYFSDLVKRLDLNKAVPNFIIHDAIVFDVESSYLNEFNDIINN
;
A
#
# COMPACT_ATOMS: atom_id res chain seq x y z
N SER A 1 22.10 7.65 -16.26
CA SER A 1 22.35 6.20 -16.32
C SER A 1 23.84 5.91 -16.19
N HIS A 2 24.18 4.85 -15.51
CA HIS A 2 25.55 4.33 -15.40
C HIS A 2 26.11 3.93 -16.78
N TRP A 3 25.24 3.47 -17.68
CA TRP A 3 25.60 3.08 -19.07
C TRP A 3 25.40 4.19 -20.11
N GLY A 4 25.24 5.46 -19.68
CA GLY A 4 25.00 6.57 -20.60
C GLY A 4 23.76 6.36 -21.46
N ASN A 5 23.91 6.42 -22.79
CA ASN A 5 22.79 6.23 -23.74
C ASN A 5 22.34 4.78 -23.88
N GLU A 6 23.14 3.82 -23.41
CA GLU A 6 22.84 2.38 -23.45
C GLU A 6 22.14 1.90 -22.17
N GLY A 7 21.78 2.79 -21.27
CA GLY A 7 21.05 2.47 -20.05
C GLY A 7 19.65 3.03 -20.02
N LYS A 8 18.80 2.41 -19.19
CA LYS A 8 17.42 2.84 -18.93
C LYS A 8 17.18 2.91 -17.44
N ILE A 9 16.54 3.99 -17.01
CA ILE A 9 16.01 4.10 -15.63
C ILE A 9 14.64 3.42 -15.61
N VAL A 10 14.51 2.41 -14.76
CA VAL A 10 13.28 1.61 -14.61
C VAL A 10 12.78 1.75 -13.19
N SER A 11 11.51 2.10 -13.02
CA SER A 11 10.84 2.12 -11.73
C SER A 11 9.87 0.94 -11.65
N ILE A 12 9.98 0.16 -10.58
CA ILE A 12 9.05 -0.92 -10.24
C ILE A 12 8.25 -0.47 -9.03
N ASP A 13 6.94 -0.39 -9.21
CA ASP A 13 6.00 0.13 -8.22
C ASP A 13 4.92 -0.91 -7.91
N PHE A 14 4.51 -0.99 -6.63
CA PHE A 14 3.41 -1.85 -6.23
C PHE A 14 2.05 -1.23 -6.58
N LYS A 15 1.24 -1.97 -7.27
CA LYS A 15 -0.14 -1.54 -7.53
C LYS A 15 -1.00 -1.72 -6.28
N THR A 16 -1.39 -0.60 -5.65
CA THR A 16 -2.33 -0.58 -4.50
C THR A 16 -1.88 -1.42 -3.30
N LEU A 17 -0.59 -1.32 -2.91
CA LEU A 17 0.00 -2.15 -1.86
C LEU A 17 -0.75 -2.04 -0.54
N GLU A 18 -0.93 -0.83 -0.01
CA GLU A 18 -1.57 -0.60 1.29
C GLU A 18 -3.02 -1.09 1.34
N PRO A 19 -3.90 -0.81 0.36
CA PRO A 19 -5.24 -1.39 0.32
C PRO A 19 -5.25 -2.92 0.26
N ARG A 20 -4.35 -3.52 -0.52
CA ARG A 20 -4.23 -4.99 -0.60
C ARG A 20 -3.78 -5.59 0.72
N LEU A 21 -2.82 -4.95 1.37
CA LEU A 21 -2.36 -5.36 2.68
C LEU A 21 -3.48 -5.24 3.73
N ALA A 22 -4.16 -4.08 3.80
CA ALA A 22 -5.29 -3.89 4.71
C ALA A 22 -6.36 -4.97 4.55
N ARG A 23 -6.67 -5.37 3.30
CA ARG A 23 -7.59 -6.48 3.02
C ARG A 23 -7.06 -7.82 3.52
N LYS A 24 -5.78 -8.09 3.31
CA LYS A 24 -5.12 -9.33 3.75
C LYS A 24 -5.04 -9.45 5.27
N LEU A 25 -4.82 -8.34 5.99
CA LEU A 25 -4.80 -8.31 7.46
C LEU A 25 -6.13 -8.81 8.07
N ASN A 26 -7.22 -8.69 7.33
CA ASN A 26 -8.55 -9.20 7.70
C ASN A 26 -8.85 -10.62 7.18
N GLY A 27 -7.82 -11.37 6.79
CA GLY A 27 -7.97 -12.74 6.32
C GLY A 27 -8.68 -12.90 4.96
N LYS A 28 -8.88 -11.83 4.21
CA LYS A 28 -9.52 -11.83 2.90
C LYS A 28 -8.49 -11.79 1.79
N LYS A 29 -8.74 -12.54 0.71
CA LYS A 29 -7.97 -12.34 -0.53
C LYS A 29 -8.33 -10.98 -1.13
N SER A 30 -7.35 -10.23 -1.61
CA SER A 30 -7.61 -9.07 -2.44
C SER A 30 -8.00 -9.51 -3.84
N SER A 31 -9.02 -8.89 -4.43
CA SER A 31 -9.33 -9.02 -5.85
C SER A 31 -8.24 -8.39 -6.72
N ASN A 32 -8.30 -8.61 -8.02
CA ASN A 32 -7.41 -7.95 -8.96
C ASN A 32 -7.63 -6.42 -8.99
N ASP A 33 -8.86 -5.97 -8.76
CA ASP A 33 -9.22 -4.56 -8.62
C ASP A 33 -10.14 -4.33 -7.41
N ILE A 34 -9.55 -3.88 -6.30
CA ILE A 34 -10.25 -3.55 -5.06
C ILE A 34 -11.30 -2.45 -5.26
N TYR A 35 -11.03 -1.50 -6.15
CA TYR A 35 -11.94 -0.39 -6.38
C TYR A 35 -13.19 -0.81 -7.17
N GLU A 36 -13.03 -1.78 -8.07
CA GLU A 36 -14.15 -2.39 -8.78
C GLU A 36 -15.01 -3.25 -7.84
N GLU A 37 -14.37 -4.07 -7.00
CA GLU A 37 -15.05 -4.86 -5.97
C GLU A 37 -15.89 -3.94 -5.07
N LEU A 38 -15.30 -2.87 -4.52
CA LEU A 38 -16.00 -1.88 -3.70
C LEU A 38 -17.13 -1.16 -4.44
N SER A 39 -16.95 -0.89 -5.74
CA SER A 39 -18.01 -0.27 -6.54
C SER A 39 -19.22 -1.18 -6.70
N ASN A 40 -18.99 -2.50 -6.76
CA ASN A 40 -20.06 -3.50 -6.86
C ASN A 40 -20.81 -3.72 -5.54
N ASP A 41 -20.17 -3.42 -4.40
CA ASP A 41 -20.81 -3.48 -3.07
C ASP A 41 -21.76 -2.30 -2.79
N LEU A 42 -21.79 -1.31 -3.68
CA LEU A 42 -22.67 -0.16 -3.56
C LEU A 42 -23.95 -0.35 -4.41
N ASP A 43 -25.10 0.02 -3.87
CA ASP A 43 -26.41 -0.08 -4.54
C ASP A 43 -26.58 0.86 -5.76
N TYR A 44 -25.58 1.67 -6.04
CA TYR A 44 -25.59 2.64 -7.14
C TYR A 44 -24.19 2.83 -7.75
N LYS A 45 -24.18 3.15 -9.04
CA LYS A 45 -22.92 3.37 -9.76
C LYS A 45 -22.18 4.58 -9.22
N VAL A 46 -20.93 4.35 -8.81
CA VAL A 46 -20.00 5.38 -8.32
C VAL A 46 -18.77 5.41 -9.22
N ASP A 47 -18.29 6.62 -9.51
CA ASP A 47 -17.05 6.80 -10.25
C ASP A 47 -15.86 6.18 -9.50
N ARG A 48 -15.03 5.43 -10.19
CA ARG A 48 -13.86 4.76 -9.64
C ARG A 48 -12.89 5.73 -8.94
N SER A 49 -12.82 6.96 -9.40
CA SER A 49 -11.98 8.00 -8.78
C SER A 49 -12.49 8.40 -7.39
N ILE A 50 -13.81 8.39 -7.19
CA ILE A 50 -14.45 8.65 -5.89
C ILE A 50 -14.15 7.48 -4.93
N ILE A 51 -14.32 6.25 -5.39
CA ILE A 51 -13.98 5.06 -4.59
C ILE A 51 -12.50 5.08 -4.19
N LYS A 52 -11.60 5.33 -5.13
CA LYS A 52 -10.16 5.44 -4.84
C LYS A 52 -9.89 6.50 -3.76
N ARG A 53 -10.52 7.67 -3.86
CA ARG A 53 -10.37 8.74 -2.88
C ARG A 53 -10.93 8.32 -1.51
N ALA A 54 -12.08 7.64 -1.47
CA ALA A 54 -12.64 7.13 -0.24
C ALA A 54 -11.71 6.11 0.45
N VAL A 55 -11.16 5.17 -0.31
CA VAL A 55 -10.20 4.18 0.20
C VAL A 55 -8.97 4.88 0.81
N ILE A 56 -8.37 5.80 0.08
CA ILE A 56 -7.23 6.58 0.57
C ILE A 56 -7.63 7.34 1.85
N SER A 57 -8.77 8.03 1.83
CA SER A 57 -9.24 8.80 2.98
C SER A 57 -9.46 7.93 4.21
N VAL A 58 -10.06 6.77 4.07
CA VAL A 58 -10.28 5.82 5.18
C VAL A 58 -8.97 5.30 5.74
N LEU A 59 -8.04 4.87 4.89
CA LEU A 59 -6.75 4.32 5.32
C LEU A 59 -5.82 5.36 5.93
N TYR A 60 -5.93 6.64 5.51
CA TYR A 60 -5.13 7.76 6.02
C TYR A 60 -5.87 8.65 7.02
N GLY A 61 -7.12 8.29 7.36
CA GLY A 61 -7.88 8.91 8.43
C GLY A 61 -8.46 10.28 8.12
N ALA A 62 -8.66 10.62 6.85
CA ALA A 62 -9.47 11.76 6.47
C ALA A 62 -10.95 11.43 6.60
N GLY A 63 -11.80 12.43 6.90
CA GLY A 63 -13.24 12.26 7.01
C GLY A 63 -13.96 12.15 5.65
N HIS A 64 -15.25 11.83 5.69
CA HIS A 64 -16.09 11.75 4.48
C HIS A 64 -16.22 13.09 3.73
N GLU A 65 -15.92 14.20 4.38
CA GLU A 65 -15.87 15.54 3.79
C GLU A 65 -14.79 15.66 2.69
N SER A 66 -13.83 14.74 2.68
CA SER A 66 -12.82 14.66 1.61
C SER A 66 -13.42 14.28 0.25
N LEU A 67 -14.61 13.68 0.24
CA LEU A 67 -15.35 13.31 -0.98
C LEU A 67 -16.16 14.50 -1.49
N ARG A 68 -15.47 15.41 -2.16
CA ARG A 68 -16.10 16.58 -2.78
C ARG A 68 -16.91 16.15 -4.02
N ASN A 69 -17.89 16.98 -4.39
CA ASN A 69 -18.74 16.83 -5.59
C ASN A 69 -19.78 15.70 -5.53
N ILE A 70 -20.08 15.18 -4.35
CA ILE A 70 -21.21 14.27 -4.11
C ILE A 70 -22.00 14.74 -2.88
N SER A 71 -23.27 14.32 -2.77
CA SER A 71 -24.07 14.68 -1.59
C SER A 71 -23.48 14.08 -0.32
N ALA A 72 -23.64 14.77 0.81
CA ALA A 72 -23.10 14.32 2.10
C ALA A 72 -23.62 12.93 2.50
N SER A 73 -24.87 12.59 2.18
CA SER A 73 -25.43 11.26 2.45
C SER A 73 -24.71 10.18 1.66
N LYS A 74 -24.48 10.39 0.35
CA LYS A 74 -23.75 9.44 -0.49
C LYS A 74 -22.29 9.32 -0.03
N ALA A 75 -21.63 10.44 0.31
CA ALA A 75 -20.27 10.44 0.83
C ALA A 75 -20.16 9.57 2.09
N ARG A 76 -21.11 9.70 3.02
CA ARG A 76 -21.16 8.90 4.24
C ARG A 76 -21.36 7.42 3.92
N THR A 77 -22.30 7.06 3.06
CA THR A 77 -22.55 5.66 2.68
C THR A 77 -21.29 5.04 2.08
N ILE A 78 -20.64 5.69 1.13
CA ILE A 78 -19.38 5.21 0.54
C ILE A 78 -18.32 5.01 1.62
N PHE A 79 -18.19 5.94 2.54
CA PHE A 79 -17.21 5.89 3.60
C PHE A 79 -17.43 4.70 4.54
N GLU A 80 -18.67 4.47 4.98
CA GLU A 80 -19.01 3.33 5.84
C GLU A 80 -18.82 1.99 5.10
N THR A 81 -19.20 1.90 3.82
CA THR A 81 -18.92 0.72 3.00
C THR A 81 -17.42 0.42 2.92
N VAL A 82 -16.58 1.44 2.71
CA VAL A 82 -15.13 1.26 2.66
C VAL A 82 -14.56 0.85 4.02
N LYS A 83 -15.04 1.44 5.12
CA LYS A 83 -14.62 1.04 6.48
C LYS A 83 -14.95 -0.41 6.78
N GLU A 84 -16.17 -0.84 6.45
CA GLU A 84 -16.60 -2.22 6.64
C GLU A 84 -15.79 -3.18 5.77
N TYR A 85 -15.56 -2.81 4.51
CA TYR A 85 -14.76 -3.60 3.59
C TYR A 85 -13.37 -3.90 4.12
N PHE A 86 -12.70 -2.90 4.72
CA PHE A 86 -11.37 -3.04 5.31
C PHE A 86 -11.42 -3.42 6.80
N LYS A 87 -12.60 -3.52 7.40
CA LYS A 87 -12.76 -3.78 8.83
C LYS A 87 -11.89 -2.86 9.69
N ILE A 88 -12.00 -1.57 9.45
CA ILE A 88 -11.11 -0.55 10.02
C ILE A 88 -11.11 -0.57 11.55
N ASP A 89 -12.24 -0.90 12.16
CA ASP A 89 -12.33 -0.98 13.63
C ASP A 89 -11.48 -2.14 14.19
N GLU A 90 -11.41 -3.28 13.49
CA GLU A 90 -10.52 -4.39 13.86
C GLU A 90 -9.05 -3.99 13.71
N VAL A 91 -8.70 -3.32 12.60
CA VAL A 91 -7.34 -2.78 12.37
C VAL A 91 -6.97 -1.77 13.47
N LEU A 92 -7.92 -0.90 13.86
CA LEU A 92 -7.71 0.05 14.94
C LEU A 92 -7.41 -0.65 16.27
N GLN A 93 -8.18 -1.69 16.62
CA GLN A 93 -7.92 -2.44 17.85
C GLN A 93 -6.53 -3.06 17.86
N ILE A 94 -6.12 -3.66 16.75
CA ILE A 94 -4.77 -4.23 16.60
C ILE A 94 -3.70 -3.13 16.70
N SER A 95 -3.90 -1.99 16.04
CA SER A 95 -2.95 -0.88 16.03
C SER A 95 -2.76 -0.20 17.40
N LYS A 96 -3.73 -0.35 18.30
CA LYS A 96 -3.67 0.13 19.70
C LYS A 96 -2.86 -0.80 20.60
N ASN A 97 -2.66 -2.05 20.23
CA ASN A 97 -1.98 -3.03 21.07
C ASN A 97 -0.54 -2.62 21.35
N ILE A 98 -0.17 -2.75 22.62
CA ILE A 98 1.17 -2.50 23.15
C ILE A 98 1.66 -3.81 23.75
N ASP A 99 2.86 -4.22 23.41
CA ASP A 99 3.46 -5.45 23.93
C ASP A 99 3.94 -5.30 25.40
N ASN A 100 4.43 -6.38 25.98
CA ASN A 100 4.93 -6.41 27.35
C ASN A 100 6.12 -5.46 27.60
N LEU A 101 6.74 -4.94 26.54
CA LEU A 101 7.84 -3.97 26.60
C LEU A 101 7.35 -2.52 26.44
N GLY A 102 6.03 -2.31 26.36
CA GLY A 102 5.44 -1.00 26.13
C GLY A 102 5.55 -0.51 24.68
N ILE A 103 5.74 -1.41 23.72
CA ILE A 103 6.02 -1.06 22.31
C ILE A 103 4.85 -1.49 21.43
N ARG A 104 4.40 -0.59 20.53
CA ARG A 104 3.52 -0.95 19.42
C ARG A 104 4.34 -1.60 18.31
N ARG A 105 3.74 -2.59 17.65
CA ARG A 105 4.39 -3.30 16.54
C ARG A 105 3.49 -3.33 15.32
N ASN A 106 4.10 -3.33 14.15
CA ASN A 106 3.39 -3.60 12.92
C ASN A 106 3.09 -5.11 12.76
N TYR A 107 2.44 -5.47 11.66
CA TYR A 107 2.05 -6.87 11.39
C TYR A 107 3.23 -7.86 11.42
N PHE A 108 4.43 -7.43 11.05
CA PHE A 108 5.65 -8.24 11.01
C PHE A 108 6.47 -8.17 12.31
N GLY A 109 5.96 -7.52 13.34
CA GLY A 109 6.62 -7.40 14.64
C GLY A 109 7.65 -6.26 14.74
N ARG A 110 7.82 -5.43 13.68
CA ARG A 110 8.72 -4.28 13.73
C ARG A 110 8.16 -3.18 14.65
N PRO A 111 9.00 -2.61 15.55
CA PRO A 111 8.57 -1.52 16.42
C PRO A 111 8.06 -0.30 15.67
N ILE A 112 6.98 0.30 16.17
CA ILE A 112 6.46 1.60 15.75
C ILE A 112 6.71 2.60 16.87
N TRP A 113 7.63 3.55 16.66
CA TRP A 113 8.14 4.48 17.67
C TRP A 113 7.20 5.67 17.96
N ASN A 114 5.91 5.46 17.90
CA ASN A 114 4.88 6.49 18.11
C ASN A 114 4.02 6.17 19.34
N LEU A 115 4.65 6.00 20.48
CA LEU A 115 4.01 5.47 21.70
C LEU A 115 2.98 6.44 22.30
N GLU A 116 3.21 7.75 22.18
CA GLU A 116 2.33 8.80 22.74
C GLU A 116 1.12 9.13 21.84
N GLU A 117 1.12 8.63 20.61
CA GLU A 117 0.04 8.92 19.67
C GLU A 117 -1.25 8.22 20.09
N LYS A 118 -2.33 8.99 20.19
CA LYS A 118 -3.67 8.53 20.56
C LYS A 118 -4.71 8.72 19.46
N ARG A 119 -4.38 9.50 18.41
CA ARG A 119 -5.29 9.73 17.28
C ARG A 119 -5.46 8.46 16.48
N GLU A 120 -6.66 7.94 16.46
CA GLU A 120 -6.99 6.63 15.87
C GLU A 120 -6.58 6.51 14.40
N ASN A 121 -6.81 7.55 13.62
CA ASN A 121 -6.43 7.60 12.22
C ASN A 121 -4.91 7.49 12.01
N ILE A 122 -4.11 8.07 12.88
CA ILE A 122 -2.64 7.97 12.80
C ILE A 122 -2.17 6.59 13.21
N LEU A 123 -2.82 5.98 14.20
CA LEU A 123 -2.49 4.61 14.61
C LEU A 123 -2.74 3.61 13.48
N ILE A 124 -3.91 3.68 12.84
CA ILE A 124 -4.26 2.84 11.68
C ILE A 124 -3.24 3.06 10.55
N ASN A 125 -3.00 4.32 10.20
CA ASN A 125 -2.09 4.68 9.13
C ASN A 125 -0.67 4.14 9.40
N ASN A 126 -0.11 4.40 10.59
CA ASN A 126 1.22 3.92 10.95
C ASN A 126 1.32 2.39 10.91
N TYR A 127 0.27 1.69 11.34
CA TYR A 127 0.23 0.23 11.32
C TYR A 127 0.25 -0.30 9.88
N ILE A 128 -0.62 0.23 9.02
CA ILE A 128 -0.73 -0.21 7.61
C ILE A 128 0.52 0.17 6.83
N GLN A 129 0.97 1.43 6.89
CA GLN A 129 2.13 1.90 6.14
C GLN A 129 3.41 1.19 6.54
N SER A 130 3.68 1.06 7.85
CA SER A 130 4.89 0.37 8.29
C SER A 130 4.91 -1.11 7.87
N SER A 131 3.73 -1.77 7.86
CA SER A 131 3.62 -3.14 7.39
C SER A 131 3.78 -3.24 5.87
N ALA A 132 3.26 -2.27 5.10
CA ALA A 132 3.42 -2.20 3.65
C ALA A 132 4.90 -2.00 3.25
N VAL A 133 5.62 -1.15 3.97
CA VAL A 133 7.06 -0.97 3.78
C VAL A 133 7.81 -2.29 3.98
N ASP A 134 7.48 -3.08 4.99
CA ASP A 134 8.15 -4.37 5.22
C ASP A 134 7.86 -5.38 4.09
N VAL A 135 6.66 -5.38 3.53
CA VAL A 135 6.32 -6.18 2.34
C VAL A 135 7.17 -5.75 1.14
N SER A 136 7.21 -4.45 0.85
CA SER A 136 7.95 -3.94 -0.31
C SER A 136 9.45 -4.21 -0.18
N LEU A 137 10.04 -3.98 0.99
CA LEU A 137 11.46 -4.22 1.24
C LEU A 137 11.82 -5.71 1.13
N SER A 138 10.96 -6.60 1.63
CA SER A 138 11.15 -8.05 1.47
C SER A 138 11.16 -8.46 0.00
N TYR A 139 10.17 -7.99 -0.77
CA TYR A 139 10.09 -8.25 -2.20
C TYR A 139 11.30 -7.69 -2.96
N PHE A 140 11.69 -6.44 -2.68
CA PHE A 140 12.84 -5.81 -3.35
C PHE A 140 14.15 -6.52 -3.00
N SER A 141 14.31 -6.97 -1.76
CA SER A 141 15.47 -7.77 -1.36
C SER A 141 15.55 -9.08 -2.17
N ASP A 142 14.43 -9.77 -2.35
CA ASP A 142 14.40 -11.01 -3.13
C ASP A 142 14.58 -10.76 -4.62
N LEU A 143 14.03 -9.68 -5.15
CA LEU A 143 14.23 -9.27 -6.53
C LEU A 143 15.71 -8.99 -6.82
N VAL A 144 16.37 -8.20 -5.98
CA VAL A 144 17.79 -7.84 -6.14
C VAL A 144 18.69 -9.08 -6.14
N LYS A 145 18.38 -10.10 -5.33
CA LYS A 145 19.14 -11.37 -5.34
C LYS A 145 19.03 -12.18 -6.63
N ARG A 146 17.97 -11.95 -7.42
CA ARG A 146 17.69 -12.65 -8.68
C ARG A 146 18.28 -11.94 -9.89
N LEU A 147 18.72 -10.69 -9.76
CA LEU A 147 19.23 -9.86 -10.83
C LEU A 147 20.74 -9.97 -10.99
N ASP A 148 21.23 -9.82 -12.22
CA ASP A 148 22.65 -9.57 -12.50
C ASP A 148 22.97 -8.10 -12.18
N LEU A 149 23.58 -7.86 -11.02
CA LEU A 149 23.89 -6.51 -10.52
C LEU A 149 24.97 -5.79 -11.35
N ASN A 150 25.67 -6.50 -12.25
CA ASN A 150 26.56 -5.86 -13.22
C ASN A 150 25.78 -5.23 -14.39
N LYS A 151 24.48 -5.55 -14.55
CA LYS A 151 23.61 -5.09 -15.64
C LYS A 151 22.38 -4.34 -15.16
N ALA A 152 22.00 -4.50 -13.88
CA ALA A 152 20.89 -3.80 -13.27
C ALA A 152 21.28 -3.33 -11.86
N VAL A 153 21.51 -2.04 -11.71
CA VAL A 153 21.95 -1.43 -10.45
C VAL A 153 20.76 -0.82 -9.73
N PRO A 154 20.41 -1.29 -8.51
CA PRO A 154 19.39 -0.61 -7.70
C PRO A 154 19.94 0.74 -7.21
N ASN A 155 19.22 1.82 -7.50
CA ASN A 155 19.65 3.17 -7.13
C ASN A 155 19.07 3.61 -5.78
N PHE A 156 17.74 3.56 -5.66
CA PHE A 156 17.05 3.98 -4.44
C PHE A 156 15.64 3.42 -4.38
N ILE A 157 15.03 3.51 -3.19
CA ILE A 157 13.64 3.18 -2.92
C ILE A 157 12.90 4.47 -2.56
N ILE A 158 11.73 4.69 -3.16
CA ILE A 158 10.81 5.77 -2.84
C ILE A 158 9.44 5.17 -2.55
N HIS A 159 8.94 5.35 -1.33
CA HIS A 159 7.67 4.76 -0.89
C HIS A 159 7.64 3.24 -1.11
N ASP A 160 6.77 2.79 -1.99
CA ASP A 160 6.58 1.40 -2.40
C ASP A 160 7.14 1.08 -3.80
N ALA A 161 8.04 1.94 -4.30
CA ALA A 161 8.75 1.75 -5.56
C ALA A 161 10.26 1.60 -5.37
N ILE A 162 10.89 0.77 -6.20
CA ILE A 162 12.35 0.70 -6.35
C ILE A 162 12.76 1.15 -7.75
N VAL A 163 13.82 1.93 -7.83
CA VAL A 163 14.38 2.45 -9.07
C VAL A 163 15.68 1.77 -9.38
N PHE A 164 15.78 1.24 -10.60
CA PHE A 164 16.98 0.62 -11.15
C PHE A 164 17.53 1.43 -12.30
N ASP A 165 18.83 1.38 -12.46
CA ASP A 165 19.52 1.70 -13.70
C ASP A 165 19.87 0.37 -14.39
N VAL A 166 19.36 0.15 -15.61
CA VAL A 166 19.40 -1.13 -16.31
C VAL A 166 20.08 -0.97 -17.66
N GLU A 167 21.05 -1.83 -17.95
CA GLU A 167 21.66 -1.91 -19.29
C GLU A 167 20.61 -2.30 -20.34
N SER A 168 20.57 -1.60 -21.47
CA SER A 168 19.53 -1.81 -22.50
C SER A 168 19.50 -3.23 -23.06
N SER A 169 20.65 -3.89 -23.12
CA SER A 169 20.77 -5.28 -23.56
C SER A 169 20.12 -6.28 -22.61
N TYR A 170 19.99 -5.92 -21.32
CA TYR A 170 19.44 -6.76 -20.25
C TYR A 170 17.95 -6.56 -19.99
N LEU A 171 17.30 -5.56 -20.60
CA LEU A 171 15.93 -5.18 -20.31
C LEU A 171 14.91 -6.32 -20.47
N ASN A 172 15.05 -7.18 -21.45
CA ASN A 172 14.13 -8.28 -21.70
C ASN A 172 14.21 -9.31 -20.55
N GLU A 173 15.41 -9.74 -20.21
CA GLU A 173 15.65 -10.66 -19.09
C GLU A 173 15.22 -10.05 -17.75
N PHE A 174 15.51 -8.77 -17.53
CA PHE A 174 15.06 -8.01 -16.37
C PHE A 174 13.54 -8.04 -16.23
N ASN A 175 12.81 -7.78 -17.32
CA ASN A 175 11.35 -7.83 -17.32
C ASN A 175 10.81 -9.24 -17.06
N ASP A 176 11.44 -10.27 -17.58
CA ASP A 176 11.05 -11.66 -17.32
C ASP A 176 11.23 -12.03 -15.85
N ILE A 177 12.32 -11.56 -15.22
CA ILE A 177 12.57 -11.79 -13.79
C ILE A 177 11.52 -11.09 -12.91
N ILE A 178 11.09 -9.87 -13.27
CA ILE A 178 10.07 -9.12 -12.50
C ILE A 178 8.70 -9.79 -12.58
N ASN A 179 8.35 -10.38 -13.73
CA ASN A 179 7.02 -10.93 -13.98
C ASN A 179 6.85 -12.39 -13.52
N ASN A 180 7.93 -13.05 -13.08
CA ASN A 180 7.94 -14.41 -12.52
C ASN A 180 8.17 -14.40 -11.00
#